data_dc643eb4e307d41f43efbe6f9791acac
#
_entry.id   dc643eb4e307d41f43efbe6f9791acac
#
_cell.length_a   1.000
_cell.length_b   1.000
_cell.length_c   1.000
_cell.angle_alpha   90.00
_cell.angle_beta   90.00
_cell.angle_gamma   90.00
#
_symmetry.space_group_name_H-M   'P 1'
#
loop_
_entity.id
_entity.type
_entity.pdbx_description
1 polymer ?
#
loop_
_entity_poly.entity_id
_entity_poly.type
_entity_poly.pdbx_seq_one_letter_code
_entity_poly.pdbx_strand_id
1 'polypeptide(L)'
;MHIPKGASQTCALLTFDDALNCPQHDDYDAARWLYVPPYYTECRYILGTRGENPLICIGINPSTAQPGDLDNTLKSVERIALGNGYDSFTMFNVYPQRATDPNAMDTTFNRALHEQNMAAFRYVLGQYAPGNRPAVWAAWGTLIEKRPYLFDALEEMLAIGEEYHAQWLTFGPRSKAGHPHHPLYLRRDSVPEPFDVRAYCAAQRARLK
;
A
#
# COMPACT_ATOMS: atom_id res chain seq x y z
N MET A 1 8.29 -15.15 12.59
CA MET A 1 8.48 -13.75 13.02
C MET A 1 7.26 -13.31 13.81
N HIS A 2 7.46 -12.65 14.95
CA HIS A 2 6.36 -12.19 15.81
C HIS A 2 5.90 -10.81 15.32
N ILE A 3 4.60 -10.69 14.98
CA ILE A 3 4.01 -9.37 14.71
C ILE A 3 3.63 -8.78 16.07
N PRO A 4 4.07 -7.54 16.37
CA PRO A 4 3.68 -6.87 17.59
C PRO A 4 2.15 -6.86 17.71
N LYS A 5 1.65 -7.19 18.90
CA LYS A 5 0.22 -7.12 19.23
C LYS A 5 0.00 -5.83 20.01
N GLY A 6 -0.83 -4.97 19.49
CA GLY A 6 -1.20 -3.73 20.20
C GLY A 6 -1.88 -2.75 19.26
N ALA A 7 -2.67 -1.86 19.84
CA ALA A 7 -3.22 -0.74 19.10
C ALA A 7 -2.10 0.23 18.69
N SER A 8 -2.12 0.77 17.50
CA SER A 8 -1.11 1.72 17.02
C SER A 8 -1.02 2.99 17.89
N GLN A 9 -2.09 3.30 18.62
CA GLN A 9 -2.13 4.43 19.57
C GLN A 9 -1.22 4.24 20.81
N THR A 10 -0.80 3.01 21.10
CA THR A 10 0.10 2.69 22.22
C THR A 10 1.55 2.49 21.77
N CYS A 11 1.81 2.49 20.46
CA CYS A 11 3.13 2.35 19.89
C CYS A 11 3.82 3.73 19.77
N ALA A 12 5.14 3.75 19.91
CA ALA A 12 5.93 4.94 19.57
C ALA A 12 5.88 5.11 18.04
N LEU A 13 5.14 6.12 17.58
CA LEU A 13 5.01 6.40 16.15
C LEU A 13 6.15 7.32 15.71
N LEU A 14 6.92 6.89 14.72
CA LEU A 14 7.83 7.76 14.00
C LEU A 14 7.04 8.63 13.02
N THR A 15 7.43 9.91 12.92
CA THR A 15 7.01 10.69 11.76
C THR A 15 7.53 10.02 10.49
N PHE A 16 6.92 10.30 9.34
CA PHE A 16 7.42 9.73 8.09
C PHE A 16 8.86 10.18 7.80
N ASP A 17 9.19 11.45 8.08
CA ASP A 17 10.54 11.99 7.91
C ASP A 17 11.55 11.28 8.81
N ASP A 18 11.22 11.06 10.08
CA ASP A 18 12.10 10.31 11.00
C ASP A 18 12.27 8.86 10.50
N ALA A 19 11.17 8.22 10.09
CA ALA A 19 11.19 6.85 9.58
C ALA A 19 12.02 6.71 8.29
N LEU A 20 11.99 7.71 7.42
CA LEU A 20 12.74 7.73 6.16
C LEU A 20 14.26 7.91 6.39
N ASN A 21 14.62 8.72 7.39
CA ASN A 21 15.99 9.14 7.66
C ASN A 21 16.67 8.36 8.80
N CYS A 22 15.96 7.47 9.50
CA CYS A 22 16.57 6.71 10.57
C CYS A 22 17.59 5.69 10.03
N PRO A 23 18.61 5.31 10.83
CA PRO A 23 19.59 4.33 10.44
C PRO A 23 18.96 2.97 10.13
N GLN A 24 19.54 2.27 9.15
CA GLN A 24 19.18 0.88 8.89
C GLN A 24 19.66 -0.01 10.05
N HIS A 25 18.76 -0.82 10.61
CA HIS A 25 19.05 -1.76 11.68
C HIS A 25 19.01 -3.22 11.19
N ASP A 26 18.20 -3.51 10.17
CA ASP A 26 18.06 -4.84 9.60
C ASP A 26 19.10 -5.07 8.49
N ASP A 27 19.56 -6.31 8.32
CA ASP A 27 20.53 -6.69 7.28
C ASP A 27 19.81 -6.93 5.94
N TYR A 28 19.88 -5.93 5.06
CA TYR A 28 19.39 -6.03 3.68
C TYR A 28 20.12 -5.03 2.77
N ASP A 29 20.11 -5.28 1.48
CA ASP A 29 20.70 -4.40 0.47
C ASP A 29 19.84 -3.14 0.25
N ALA A 30 20.24 -2.01 0.83
CA ALA A 30 19.56 -0.72 0.69
C ALA A 30 19.65 -0.13 -0.73
N ALA A 31 20.59 -0.61 -1.57
CA ALA A 31 20.63 -0.19 -2.98
C ALA A 31 19.50 -0.84 -3.79
N ARG A 32 19.08 -2.03 -3.38
CA ARG A 32 17.95 -2.76 -4.00
C ARG A 32 16.60 -2.41 -3.40
N TRP A 33 16.52 -2.24 -2.07
CA TRP A 33 15.24 -2.15 -1.36
C TRP A 33 14.91 -0.72 -0.92
N LEU A 34 13.66 -0.36 -1.08
CA LEU A 34 13.05 0.81 -0.42
C LEU A 34 12.17 0.29 0.71
N TYR A 35 12.62 0.48 1.97
CA TYR A 35 11.94 -0.02 3.16
C TYR A 35 11.86 1.07 4.22
N VAL A 36 10.64 1.47 4.63
CA VAL A 36 10.42 2.58 5.55
C VAL A 36 9.38 2.19 6.61
N PRO A 37 9.74 2.20 7.90
CA PRO A 37 11.09 2.38 8.46
C PRO A 37 12.05 1.28 8.01
N PRO A 38 13.39 1.51 8.02
CA PRO A 38 14.39 0.55 7.54
C PRO A 38 14.68 -0.59 8.54
N TYR A 39 13.68 -0.98 9.33
CA TYR A 39 13.68 -2.10 10.27
C TYR A 39 12.26 -2.57 10.57
N TYR A 40 12.14 -3.76 11.16
CA TYR A 40 10.84 -4.33 11.50
C TYR A 40 10.23 -3.68 12.74
N THR A 41 9.04 -3.09 12.59
CA THR A 41 8.28 -2.43 13.66
C THR A 41 6.77 -2.60 13.46
N GLU A 42 5.95 -2.10 14.36
CA GLU A 42 4.49 -2.20 14.36
C GLU A 42 3.84 -1.55 13.14
N CYS A 43 4.52 -0.62 12.51
CA CYS A 43 4.02 0.09 11.33
C CYS A 43 5.02 -0.04 10.18
N ARG A 44 4.51 -0.06 8.96
CA ARG A 44 5.31 -0.02 7.73
C ARG A 44 4.66 0.92 6.74
N TYR A 45 5.36 1.97 6.37
CA TYR A 45 4.89 2.90 5.35
C TYR A 45 5.14 2.34 3.94
N ILE A 46 6.35 1.90 3.65
CA ILE A 46 6.77 1.49 2.31
C ILE A 46 7.54 0.17 2.38
N LEU A 47 7.34 -0.69 1.39
CA LEU A 47 8.25 -1.80 1.06
C LEU A 47 8.23 -2.03 -0.44
N GLY A 48 9.37 -1.94 -1.09
CA GLY A 48 9.48 -2.17 -2.52
C GLY A 48 10.92 -2.35 -2.98
N THR A 49 11.09 -2.54 -4.27
CA THR A 49 12.39 -2.51 -4.92
C THR A 49 12.62 -1.16 -5.59
N ARG A 50 13.86 -0.70 -5.63
CA ARG A 50 14.24 0.54 -6.33
C ARG A 50 14.28 0.30 -7.83
N GLY A 51 13.79 1.26 -8.59
CA GLY A 51 13.81 1.27 -10.05
C GLY A 51 13.33 2.62 -10.58
N GLU A 52 13.32 2.75 -11.90
CA GLU A 52 12.94 3.99 -12.59
C GLU A 52 11.45 4.02 -12.98
N ASN A 53 10.84 2.83 -13.08
CA ASN A 53 9.43 2.66 -13.46
C ASN A 53 8.71 1.68 -12.51
N PRO A 54 8.53 2.03 -11.23
CA PRO A 54 7.86 1.19 -10.25
C PRO A 54 6.36 1.08 -10.51
N LEU A 55 5.74 -0.09 -10.25
CA LEU A 55 4.30 -0.20 -10.06
C LEU A 55 3.97 -0.02 -8.58
N ILE A 56 3.18 1.00 -8.24
CA ILE A 56 2.70 1.20 -6.87
C ILE A 56 1.48 0.31 -6.65
N CYS A 57 1.56 -0.63 -5.71
CA CYS A 57 0.46 -1.51 -5.34
C CYS A 57 -0.11 -1.10 -3.97
N ILE A 58 -1.42 -0.85 -3.88
CA ILE A 58 -2.08 -0.44 -2.64
C ILE A 58 -2.93 -1.57 -2.08
N GLY A 59 -2.45 -2.17 -0.98
CA GLY A 59 -3.19 -3.12 -0.14
C GLY A 59 -3.91 -2.46 1.02
N ILE A 60 -4.44 -3.25 1.96
CA ILE A 60 -5.12 -2.72 3.15
C ILE A 60 -4.12 -2.36 4.25
N ASN A 61 -3.34 -3.33 4.70
CA ASN A 61 -2.40 -3.18 5.80
C ASN A 61 -1.18 -4.09 5.59
N PRO A 62 -0.01 -3.74 6.11
CA PRO A 62 1.15 -4.61 6.05
C PRO A 62 1.01 -5.83 6.96
N SER A 63 1.66 -6.93 6.57
CA SER A 63 1.82 -8.14 7.36
C SER A 63 3.30 -8.33 7.76
N THR A 64 3.86 -9.53 7.58
CA THR A 64 5.21 -9.88 8.03
C THR A 64 6.32 -9.52 7.05
N ALA A 65 5.98 -9.27 5.79
CA ALA A 65 6.98 -9.08 4.73
C ALA A 65 7.99 -7.97 5.04
N GLN A 66 9.24 -8.24 4.66
CA GLN A 66 10.39 -7.35 4.77
C GLN A 66 11.36 -7.60 3.62
N PRO A 67 12.40 -6.75 3.44
CA PRO A 67 13.42 -6.99 2.42
C PRO A 67 14.02 -8.39 2.49
N GLY A 68 14.10 -9.07 1.34
CA GLY A 68 14.64 -10.43 1.25
C GLY A 68 13.70 -11.55 1.74
N ASP A 69 12.63 -11.21 2.48
CA ASP A 69 11.64 -12.18 2.98
C ASP A 69 10.21 -11.70 2.67
N LEU A 70 9.85 -11.75 1.39
CA LEU A 70 8.53 -11.40 0.91
C LEU A 70 7.51 -12.49 1.22
N ASP A 71 6.35 -12.10 1.72
CA ASP A 71 5.20 -12.99 1.81
C ASP A 71 4.60 -13.32 0.40
N ASN A 72 3.65 -14.24 0.35
CA ASN A 72 3.06 -14.68 -0.90
C ASN A 72 2.34 -13.55 -1.66
N THR A 73 1.80 -12.55 -0.95
CA THR A 73 1.18 -11.39 -1.55
C THR A 73 2.20 -10.53 -2.29
N LEU A 74 3.31 -10.19 -1.63
CA LEU A 74 4.35 -9.35 -2.23
C LEU A 74 5.13 -10.10 -3.33
N LYS A 75 5.34 -11.41 -3.21
CA LYS A 75 5.86 -12.24 -4.32
C LYS A 75 4.96 -12.17 -5.55
N SER A 76 3.63 -12.13 -5.34
CA SER A 76 2.68 -11.96 -6.44
C SER A 76 2.72 -10.55 -7.03
N VAL A 77 2.85 -9.52 -6.19
CA VAL A 77 3.00 -8.12 -6.63
C VAL A 77 4.25 -7.94 -7.48
N GLU A 78 5.41 -8.38 -6.98
CA GLU A 78 6.68 -8.32 -7.74
C GLU A 78 6.56 -9.03 -9.10
N ARG A 79 6.05 -10.26 -9.10
CA ARG A 79 5.88 -11.06 -10.32
C ARG A 79 4.98 -10.37 -11.36
N ILE A 80 3.87 -9.78 -10.92
CA ILE A 80 2.91 -9.11 -11.81
C ILE A 80 3.50 -7.79 -12.31
N ALA A 81 4.15 -7.00 -11.47
CA ALA A 81 4.81 -5.78 -11.88
C ALA A 81 5.84 -6.05 -12.98
N LEU A 82 6.79 -6.95 -12.74
CA LEU A 82 7.83 -7.32 -13.71
C LEU A 82 7.24 -7.93 -15.00
N GLY A 83 6.18 -8.74 -14.87
CA GLY A 83 5.49 -9.35 -16.01
C GLY A 83 4.72 -8.36 -16.89
N ASN A 84 4.44 -7.16 -16.41
CA ASN A 84 3.74 -6.10 -17.14
C ASN A 84 4.65 -4.90 -17.52
N GLY A 85 5.98 -5.11 -17.53
CA GLY A 85 6.94 -4.14 -18.07
C GLY A 85 7.36 -3.05 -17.08
N TYR A 86 7.00 -3.17 -15.79
CA TYR A 86 7.60 -2.36 -14.74
C TYR A 86 8.95 -2.95 -14.34
N ASP A 87 9.90 -2.11 -13.91
CA ASP A 87 11.22 -2.58 -13.50
C ASP A 87 11.32 -2.86 -11.99
N SER A 88 10.32 -2.42 -11.24
CA SER A 88 10.27 -2.48 -9.79
C SER A 88 8.84 -2.39 -9.28
N PHE A 89 8.66 -2.56 -7.99
CA PHE A 89 7.36 -2.37 -7.34
C PHE A 89 7.50 -1.60 -6.03
N THR A 90 6.41 -0.91 -5.65
CA THR A 90 6.28 -0.30 -4.33
C THR A 90 4.98 -0.77 -3.69
N MET A 91 5.08 -1.58 -2.63
CA MET A 91 3.91 -1.94 -1.83
C MET A 91 3.61 -0.84 -0.82
N PHE A 92 2.43 -0.29 -0.94
CA PHE A 92 1.84 0.70 -0.06
C PHE A 92 0.53 0.16 0.53
N ASN A 93 0.01 0.78 1.58
CA ASN A 93 -1.22 0.30 2.20
C ASN A 93 -2.13 1.47 2.56
N VAL A 94 -3.45 1.23 2.57
CA VAL A 94 -4.44 2.21 3.02
C VAL A 94 -4.20 2.59 4.48
N TYR A 95 -3.79 1.60 5.31
CA TYR A 95 -3.45 1.83 6.71
C TYR A 95 -2.11 1.15 7.04
N PRO A 96 -1.15 1.85 7.66
CA PRO A 96 0.24 1.34 7.76
C PRO A 96 0.49 0.42 8.96
N GLN A 97 -0.50 0.19 9.83
CA GLN A 97 -0.37 -0.73 10.96
C GLN A 97 -0.20 -2.18 10.49
N ARG A 98 0.83 -2.87 10.97
CA ARG A 98 1.01 -4.30 10.71
C ARG A 98 -0.04 -5.15 11.43
N ALA A 99 -0.69 -6.02 10.67
CA ALA A 99 -1.56 -7.07 11.20
C ALA A 99 -1.60 -8.25 10.23
N THR A 100 -1.31 -9.47 10.71
CA THR A 100 -1.48 -10.70 9.92
C THR A 100 -2.96 -11.07 9.82
N ASP A 101 -3.68 -10.92 10.93
CA ASP A 101 -5.13 -10.99 10.94
C ASP A 101 -5.70 -9.57 10.80
N PRO A 102 -6.44 -9.25 9.74
CA PRO A 102 -7.07 -7.94 9.58
C PRO A 102 -8.01 -7.54 10.73
N ASN A 103 -8.49 -8.51 11.53
CA ASN A 103 -9.27 -8.22 12.74
C ASN A 103 -8.43 -7.52 13.83
N ALA A 104 -7.12 -7.70 13.80
CA ALA A 104 -6.20 -7.07 14.76
C ALA A 104 -5.85 -5.62 14.42
N MET A 105 -6.30 -5.08 13.27
CA MET A 105 -6.16 -3.65 13.00
C MET A 105 -6.94 -2.81 14.03
N ASP A 106 -6.45 -1.61 14.29
CA ASP A 106 -7.10 -0.63 15.16
C ASP A 106 -8.61 -0.57 14.93
N THR A 107 -9.35 -0.59 16.00
CA THR A 107 -10.81 -0.38 15.96
C THR A 107 -11.17 1.10 15.89
N THR A 108 -10.29 1.95 16.41
CA THR A 108 -10.40 3.41 16.36
C THR A 108 -9.34 3.97 15.43
N PHE A 109 -9.76 4.88 14.55
CA PHE A 109 -8.85 5.52 13.60
C PHE A 109 -7.74 6.31 14.29
N ASN A 110 -6.49 5.94 14.04
CA ASN A 110 -5.34 6.72 14.49
C ASN A 110 -5.00 7.78 13.44
N ARG A 111 -5.51 8.99 13.64
CA ARG A 111 -5.35 10.12 12.70
C ARG A 111 -3.88 10.50 12.51
N ALA A 112 -3.09 10.54 13.58
CA ALA A 112 -1.67 10.88 13.48
C ALA A 112 -0.89 9.87 12.63
N LEU A 113 -1.16 8.57 12.80
CA LEU A 113 -0.54 7.53 11.98
C LEU A 113 -0.97 7.64 10.50
N HIS A 114 -2.24 7.95 10.25
CA HIS A 114 -2.75 8.14 8.89
C HIS A 114 -2.10 9.36 8.21
N GLU A 115 -1.92 10.48 8.89
CA GLU A 115 -1.25 11.66 8.35
C GLU A 115 0.18 11.36 7.90
N GLN A 116 0.92 10.56 8.69
CA GLN A 116 2.25 10.10 8.31
C GLN A 116 2.21 9.15 7.08
N ASN A 117 1.17 8.33 6.99
CA ASN A 117 0.95 7.48 5.81
C ASN A 117 0.66 8.31 4.55
N MET A 118 -0.08 9.40 4.68
CA MET A 118 -0.33 10.32 3.54
C MET A 118 0.93 11.07 3.13
N ALA A 119 1.79 11.46 4.08
CA ALA A 119 3.12 12.01 3.77
C ALA A 119 3.98 11.00 3.00
N ALA A 120 3.97 9.73 3.42
CA ALA A 120 4.65 8.64 2.71
C ALA A 120 4.08 8.43 1.29
N PHE A 121 2.77 8.54 1.11
CA PHE A 121 2.17 8.39 -0.20
C PHE A 121 2.57 9.53 -1.16
N ARG A 122 2.58 10.78 -0.69
CA ARG A 122 3.12 11.92 -1.44
C ARG A 122 4.57 11.71 -1.84
N TYR A 123 5.40 11.21 -0.93
CA TYR A 123 6.80 10.88 -1.22
C TYR A 123 6.91 9.84 -2.34
N VAL A 124 6.15 8.74 -2.27
CA VAL A 124 6.19 7.68 -3.30
C VAL A 124 5.75 8.22 -4.67
N LEU A 125 4.68 9.00 -4.74
CA LEU A 125 4.22 9.60 -5.99
C LEU A 125 5.21 10.63 -6.54
N GLY A 126 5.88 11.36 -5.67
CA GLY A 126 6.89 12.37 -6.03
C GLY A 126 8.21 11.79 -6.57
N GLN A 127 8.43 10.46 -6.49
CA GLN A 127 9.63 9.83 -7.07
C GLN A 127 9.57 9.68 -8.60
N TYR A 128 8.40 9.87 -9.20
CA TYR A 128 8.27 9.78 -10.65
C TYR A 128 8.86 11.01 -11.33
N ALA A 129 9.56 10.79 -12.45
CA ALA A 129 10.12 11.88 -13.23
C ALA A 129 9.02 12.86 -13.70
N PRO A 130 9.33 14.16 -13.79
CA PRO A 130 8.39 15.16 -14.28
C PRO A 130 7.77 14.77 -15.64
N GLY A 131 6.45 14.83 -15.73
CA GLY A 131 5.71 14.44 -16.92
C GLY A 131 5.31 12.95 -16.98
N ASN A 132 5.88 12.09 -16.16
CA ASN A 132 5.43 10.71 -16.02
C ASN A 132 4.23 10.64 -15.05
N ARG A 133 3.30 9.73 -15.36
CA ARG A 133 2.13 9.51 -14.52
C ARG A 133 2.36 8.28 -13.64
N PRO A 134 2.30 8.42 -12.31
CA PRO A 134 2.42 7.27 -11.41
C PRO A 134 1.37 6.20 -11.72
N ALA A 135 1.80 4.95 -11.94
CA ALA A 135 0.91 3.81 -12.10
C ALA A 135 0.56 3.25 -10.72
N VAL A 136 -0.72 3.31 -10.34
CA VAL A 136 -1.22 2.91 -9.02
C VAL A 136 -2.21 1.75 -9.16
N TRP A 137 -1.81 0.60 -8.69
CA TRP A 137 -2.62 -0.61 -8.66
C TRP A 137 -3.50 -0.65 -7.40
N ALA A 138 -4.80 -0.56 -7.57
CA ALA A 138 -5.81 -0.80 -6.55
C ALA A 138 -5.89 -2.30 -6.23
N ALA A 139 -5.49 -2.70 -5.03
CA ALA A 139 -5.31 -4.10 -4.64
C ALA A 139 -5.84 -4.46 -3.24
N TRP A 140 -6.71 -3.64 -2.66
CA TRP A 140 -7.18 -3.77 -1.29
C TRP A 140 -8.25 -4.87 -1.08
N GLY A 141 -8.88 -5.37 -2.15
CA GLY A 141 -9.90 -6.41 -2.05
C GLY A 141 -11.11 -6.01 -1.20
N THR A 142 -11.82 -7.00 -0.68
CA THR A 142 -12.99 -6.81 0.18
C THR A 142 -12.62 -6.36 1.61
N LEU A 143 -11.34 -6.45 1.99
CA LEU A 143 -10.88 -6.05 3.32
C LEU A 143 -11.03 -4.55 3.59
N ILE A 144 -11.25 -3.73 2.57
CA ILE A 144 -11.57 -2.30 2.71
C ILE A 144 -12.83 -2.06 3.59
N GLU A 145 -13.73 -3.03 3.67
CA GLU A 145 -14.94 -2.95 4.49
C GLU A 145 -14.69 -3.31 5.97
N LYS A 146 -13.47 -3.73 6.32
CA LYS A 146 -13.16 -4.24 7.66
C LYS A 146 -13.27 -3.17 8.76
N ARG A 147 -12.98 -1.92 8.40
CA ARG A 147 -13.08 -0.75 9.28
C ARG A 147 -13.70 0.43 8.54
N PRO A 148 -14.63 1.15 9.12
CA PRO A 148 -15.27 2.29 8.45
C PRO A 148 -14.28 3.36 7.99
N TYR A 149 -13.23 3.61 8.78
CA TYR A 149 -12.21 4.63 8.48
C TYR A 149 -11.34 4.31 7.25
N LEU A 150 -11.32 3.06 6.77
CA LEU A 150 -10.50 2.70 5.60
C LEU A 150 -10.99 3.38 4.32
N PHE A 151 -12.30 3.59 4.19
CA PHE A 151 -12.83 4.35 3.05
C PHE A 151 -12.46 5.83 3.13
N ASP A 152 -12.49 6.44 4.33
CA ASP A 152 -12.07 7.83 4.53
C ASP A 152 -10.58 7.98 4.16
N ALA A 153 -9.74 7.06 4.65
CA ALA A 153 -8.32 7.03 4.33
C ALA A 153 -8.07 6.87 2.80
N LEU A 154 -8.83 6.00 2.13
CA LEU A 154 -8.72 5.80 0.69
C LEU A 154 -9.13 7.06 -0.09
N GLU A 155 -10.16 7.77 0.32
CA GLU A 155 -10.57 9.01 -0.33
C GLU A 155 -9.51 10.12 -0.22
N GLU A 156 -8.81 10.22 0.92
CA GLU A 156 -7.67 11.13 1.07
C GLU A 156 -6.50 10.72 0.16
N MET A 157 -6.22 9.41 0.02
CA MET A 157 -5.23 8.91 -0.94
C MET A 157 -5.62 9.23 -2.38
N LEU A 158 -6.92 9.11 -2.71
CA LEU A 158 -7.42 9.48 -4.04
C LEU A 158 -7.16 10.95 -4.36
N ALA A 159 -7.47 11.85 -3.42
CA ALA A 159 -7.22 13.29 -3.58
C ALA A 159 -5.73 13.58 -3.84
N ILE A 160 -4.84 12.93 -3.08
CA ILE A 160 -3.38 13.04 -3.31
C ILE A 160 -3.00 12.47 -4.69
N GLY A 161 -3.53 11.31 -5.07
CA GLY A 161 -3.28 10.71 -6.38
C GLY A 161 -3.68 11.63 -7.55
N GLU A 162 -4.76 12.40 -7.39
CA GLU A 162 -5.19 13.39 -8.39
C GLU A 162 -4.20 14.56 -8.53
N GLU A 163 -3.61 15.05 -7.42
CA GLU A 163 -2.58 16.08 -7.45
C GLU A 163 -1.36 15.66 -8.28
N TYR A 164 -1.03 14.37 -8.26
CA TYR A 164 0.09 13.77 -9.01
C TYR A 164 -0.34 13.16 -10.35
N HIS A 165 -1.58 13.34 -10.77
CA HIS A 165 -2.13 12.74 -12.00
C HIS A 165 -1.96 11.22 -12.07
N ALA A 166 -2.06 10.53 -10.94
CA ALA A 166 -1.89 9.09 -10.83
C ALA A 166 -2.86 8.33 -11.74
N GLN A 167 -2.34 7.31 -12.41
CA GLN A 167 -3.12 6.43 -13.25
C GLN A 167 -3.52 5.19 -12.45
N TRP A 168 -4.79 5.10 -12.08
CA TRP A 168 -5.31 3.97 -11.32
C TRP A 168 -5.61 2.78 -12.22
N LEU A 169 -5.16 1.62 -11.76
CA LEU A 169 -5.26 0.34 -12.45
C LEU A 169 -5.84 -0.72 -11.50
N THR A 170 -6.39 -1.79 -12.06
CA THR A 170 -6.72 -3.01 -11.34
C THR A 170 -6.27 -4.21 -12.15
N PHE A 171 -6.10 -5.37 -11.50
CA PHE A 171 -5.77 -6.63 -12.15
C PHE A 171 -6.79 -7.69 -11.74
N GLY A 172 -7.24 -8.48 -12.70
CA GLY A 172 -8.20 -9.55 -12.48
C GLY A 172 -9.64 -9.07 -12.17
N PRO A 173 -10.57 -10.02 -11.98
CA PRO A 173 -11.98 -9.71 -11.85
C PRO A 173 -12.28 -9.00 -10.52
N ARG A 174 -13.15 -8.01 -10.56
CA ARG A 174 -13.68 -7.36 -9.36
C ARG A 174 -14.65 -8.29 -8.61
N SER A 175 -14.78 -8.10 -7.30
CA SER A 175 -15.81 -8.77 -6.51
C SER A 175 -17.22 -8.35 -6.94
N LYS A 176 -18.26 -9.07 -6.50
CA LYS A 176 -19.67 -8.69 -6.76
C LYS A 176 -20.00 -7.28 -6.26
N ALA A 177 -19.35 -6.81 -5.20
CA ALA A 177 -19.49 -5.46 -4.67
C ALA A 177 -18.58 -4.43 -5.39
N GLY A 178 -17.84 -4.81 -6.43
CA GLY A 178 -16.99 -3.93 -7.23
C GLY A 178 -15.58 -3.72 -6.68
N HIS A 179 -15.19 -4.38 -5.56
CA HIS A 179 -13.84 -4.24 -5.00
C HIS A 179 -12.79 -4.82 -5.95
N PRO A 180 -11.62 -4.15 -6.07
CA PRO A 180 -10.50 -4.64 -6.85
C PRO A 180 -9.96 -5.95 -6.28
N HIS A 181 -9.37 -6.79 -7.11
CA HIS A 181 -8.86 -8.10 -6.71
C HIS A 181 -7.60 -7.97 -5.84
N HIS A 182 -7.49 -8.84 -4.82
CA HIS A 182 -6.28 -8.92 -3.99
C HIS A 182 -5.16 -9.68 -4.71
N PRO A 183 -3.89 -9.27 -4.64
CA PRO A 183 -2.79 -9.83 -5.45
C PRO A 183 -2.53 -11.32 -5.26
N LEU A 184 -2.79 -11.85 -4.08
CA LEU A 184 -2.43 -13.24 -3.70
C LEU A 184 -2.97 -14.31 -4.66
N TYR A 185 -4.15 -14.09 -5.21
CA TYR A 185 -4.85 -15.09 -6.04
C TYR A 185 -4.82 -14.76 -7.53
N LEU A 186 -4.03 -13.77 -7.94
CA LEU A 186 -3.92 -13.39 -9.34
C LEU A 186 -3.03 -14.33 -10.14
N ARG A 187 -3.44 -14.61 -11.36
CA ARG A 187 -2.66 -15.39 -12.31
C ARG A 187 -1.41 -14.60 -12.74
N ARG A 188 -0.37 -15.33 -13.12
CA ARG A 188 0.90 -14.74 -13.58
C ARG A 188 0.73 -13.85 -14.83
N ASP A 189 -0.21 -14.21 -15.68
CA ASP A 189 -0.52 -13.56 -16.95
C ASP A 189 -1.61 -12.47 -16.83
N SER A 190 -1.93 -12.04 -15.60
CA SER A 190 -2.88 -10.95 -15.40
C SER A 190 -2.35 -9.65 -15.99
N VAL A 191 -3.21 -8.96 -16.74
CA VAL A 191 -2.92 -7.67 -17.37
C VAL A 191 -3.67 -6.54 -16.66
N PRO A 192 -3.14 -5.30 -16.66
CA PRO A 192 -3.80 -4.17 -16.03
C PRO A 192 -5.03 -3.72 -16.82
N GLU A 193 -6.04 -3.28 -16.08
CA GLU A 193 -7.20 -2.58 -16.61
C GLU A 193 -7.32 -1.21 -15.95
N PRO A 194 -7.74 -0.14 -16.66
CA PRO A 194 -8.05 1.14 -16.05
C PRO A 194 -9.09 0.99 -14.93
N PHE A 195 -8.88 1.67 -13.82
CA PHE A 195 -9.78 1.63 -12.68
C PHE A 195 -10.26 3.02 -12.31
N ASP A 196 -11.55 3.29 -12.53
CA ASP A 196 -12.19 4.52 -12.05
C ASP A 196 -12.41 4.43 -10.55
N VAL A 197 -11.38 4.81 -9.79
CA VAL A 197 -11.40 4.75 -8.33
C VAL A 197 -12.38 5.77 -7.74
N ARG A 198 -12.63 6.90 -8.42
CA ARG A 198 -13.61 7.91 -7.97
C ARG A 198 -15.03 7.35 -8.06
N ALA A 199 -15.41 6.79 -9.20
CA ALA A 199 -16.70 6.13 -9.36
C ALA A 199 -16.86 4.96 -8.38
N TYR A 200 -15.78 4.20 -8.14
CA TYR A 200 -15.76 3.13 -7.13
C TYR A 200 -16.06 3.70 -5.73
N CYS A 201 -15.36 4.73 -5.25
CA CYS A 201 -15.59 5.31 -3.93
C CYS A 201 -17.04 5.82 -3.80
N ALA A 202 -17.56 6.53 -4.81
CA ALA A 202 -18.94 7.02 -4.83
C ALA A 202 -19.96 5.88 -4.72
N ALA A 203 -19.77 4.79 -5.47
CA ALA A 203 -20.65 3.60 -5.43
C ALA A 203 -20.61 2.91 -4.05
N GLN A 204 -19.41 2.77 -3.44
CA GLN A 204 -19.29 2.16 -2.12
C GLN A 204 -19.94 3.04 -1.03
N ARG A 205 -19.77 4.36 -1.07
CA ARG A 205 -20.45 5.28 -0.15
C ARG A 205 -21.98 5.21 -0.27
N ALA A 206 -22.51 5.06 -1.47
CA ALA A 206 -23.95 4.89 -1.68
C ALA A 206 -24.47 3.55 -1.11
N ARG A 207 -23.65 2.50 -1.17
CA ARG A 207 -23.99 1.16 -0.68
C ARG A 207 -23.94 1.05 0.86
N LEU A 208 -23.09 1.83 1.52
CA LEU A 208 -22.87 1.79 2.97
C LEU A 208 -23.79 2.74 3.76
N LYS A 209 -24.61 3.56 3.08
CA LYS A 209 -25.69 4.37 3.68
C LYS A 209 -26.95 3.54 3.86
#